data_d33f1befa3aaa807e8f28d5dbbdc0abf
#
_entry.id   d33f1befa3aaa807e8f28d5dbbdc0abf
#
_cell.length_a   1.000
_cell.length_b   1.000
_cell.length_c   1.000
_cell.angle_alpha   90.00
_cell.angle_beta   90.00
_cell.angle_gamma   90.00
#
_symmetry.space_group_name_H-M   'P 1'
#
loop_
_entity.id
_entity.type
_entity.pdbx_description
1 polymer ?
#
loop_
_entity_poly.entity_id
_entity_poly.type
_entity_poly.pdbx_seq_one_letter_code
_entity_poly.pdbx_strand_id
1 'polypeptide(L)'
;MQTLFEPLSYLILDIKVLFAISSLPKTLDMKMQLISVNVGLPREVTWKGKTVKTGIFKEPVSKRVMLRSLNLDGDGQADLTVHGGLDKAVYVYPFEHYDYWRGELPDTELAPGTFGENFTTIGLREDEVNIGDRFRIGAVTLMVTQPRLPCYKLEIRFGRPDMVKRFLASRRTGFYFRVLQEGEVEVGDILELVSRNNNNITVADITQLYVREQDNPELLHRAAQLEALPKSWRDYFQQQSRR
;
A
#
# COMPACT_ATOMS: atom_id res chain seq x y z
N MET A 1 -33.56 -7.27 -39.71
CA MET A 1 -33.47 -8.05 -38.50
C MET A 1 -32.09 -8.73 -38.48
N GLN A 2 -31.10 -8.07 -37.94
CA GLN A 2 -29.75 -8.59 -37.76
C GLN A 2 -29.33 -8.26 -36.34
N THR A 3 -29.24 -9.29 -35.53
CA THR A 3 -28.76 -9.25 -34.17
C THR A 3 -27.24 -9.21 -34.17
N LEU A 4 -26.67 -8.11 -33.70
CA LEU A 4 -25.24 -7.96 -33.46
C LEU A 4 -24.89 -8.61 -32.13
N PHE A 5 -24.15 -9.71 -32.22
CA PHE A 5 -23.35 -10.23 -31.10
C PHE A 5 -21.97 -9.59 -31.20
N GLU A 6 -21.60 -8.78 -30.24
CA GLU A 6 -20.23 -8.34 -30.01
C GLU A 6 -19.57 -9.20 -28.93
N PRO A 7 -18.28 -9.53 -29.01
CA PRO A 7 -17.75 -10.71 -28.36
C PRO A 7 -17.01 -10.43 -27.07
N LEU A 8 -17.12 -11.36 -26.18
CA LEU A 8 -16.38 -11.77 -24.99
C LEU A 8 -14.82 -11.75 -25.08
N SER A 9 -14.21 -10.71 -25.64
CA SER A 9 -12.74 -10.67 -25.76
C SER A 9 -12.02 -10.09 -24.54
N TYR A 10 -12.71 -9.41 -23.63
CA TYR A 10 -12.10 -8.84 -22.43
C TYR A 10 -11.97 -9.80 -21.24
N LEU A 11 -12.78 -10.86 -21.21
CA LEU A 11 -12.77 -11.82 -20.09
C LEU A 11 -11.61 -12.84 -20.15
N ILE A 12 -10.98 -13.00 -21.33
CA ILE A 12 -9.93 -14.03 -21.53
C ILE A 12 -8.54 -13.53 -21.10
N LEU A 13 -8.34 -12.22 -21.04
CA LEU A 13 -7.04 -11.67 -20.63
C LEU A 13 -6.81 -11.82 -19.13
N ASP A 14 -7.85 -11.65 -18.31
CA ASP A 14 -7.78 -11.75 -16.85
C ASP A 14 -7.52 -13.18 -16.36
N ILE A 15 -8.10 -14.18 -17.03
CA ILE A 15 -7.95 -15.59 -16.65
C ILE A 15 -6.53 -16.10 -16.95
N LYS A 16 -5.89 -15.62 -18.01
CA LYS A 16 -4.51 -16.04 -18.36
C LYS A 16 -3.47 -15.46 -17.37
N VAL A 17 -3.68 -14.25 -16.86
CA VAL A 17 -2.81 -13.65 -15.85
C VAL A 17 -2.96 -14.39 -14.51
N LEU A 18 -4.17 -14.73 -14.10
CA LEU A 18 -4.45 -15.51 -12.88
C LEU A 18 -3.89 -16.93 -12.93
N PHE A 19 -3.95 -17.62 -14.09
CA PHE A 19 -3.39 -18.97 -14.24
C PHE A 19 -1.85 -18.98 -14.31
N ALA A 20 -1.23 -17.92 -14.82
CA ALA A 20 0.24 -17.82 -14.87
C ALA A 20 0.86 -17.66 -13.46
N ILE A 21 0.14 -17.09 -12.51
CA ILE A 21 0.62 -16.90 -11.12
C ILE A 21 0.50 -18.19 -10.29
N SER A 22 -0.49 -19.06 -10.58
CA SER A 22 -0.71 -20.29 -9.81
C SER A 22 0.24 -21.45 -10.12
N SER A 23 1.05 -21.33 -11.18
CA SER A 23 1.96 -22.40 -11.65
C SER A 23 3.46 -22.07 -11.48
N LEU A 24 3.83 -21.01 -10.75
CA LEU A 24 5.22 -20.68 -10.52
C LEU A 24 5.88 -21.65 -9.50
N PRO A 25 7.07 -22.17 -9.78
CA PRO A 25 7.80 -23.03 -8.85
C PRO A 25 8.20 -22.23 -7.59
N LYS A 26 8.07 -22.88 -6.41
CA LYS A 26 8.29 -22.29 -5.06
C LYS A 26 9.72 -21.82 -4.74
N THR A 27 10.63 -21.75 -5.69
CA THR A 27 12.06 -21.40 -5.50
C THR A 27 12.66 -20.63 -6.68
N LEU A 28 11.91 -19.73 -7.32
CA LEU A 28 12.55 -18.68 -8.12
C LEU A 28 12.62 -17.41 -7.24
N ASP A 29 13.75 -16.70 -7.29
CA ASP A 29 13.87 -15.32 -6.81
C ASP A 29 12.67 -14.52 -7.36
N MET A 30 11.61 -14.43 -6.58
CA MET A 30 10.43 -13.66 -7.00
C MET A 30 10.86 -12.20 -7.07
N LYS A 31 11.06 -11.73 -8.31
CA LYS A 31 11.40 -10.33 -8.54
C LYS A 31 10.31 -9.46 -7.93
N MET A 32 10.71 -8.53 -7.08
CA MET A 32 9.80 -7.50 -6.59
C MET A 32 9.30 -6.68 -7.78
N GLN A 33 7.99 -6.68 -8.00
CA GLN A 33 7.41 -6.11 -9.21
C GLN A 33 6.16 -5.29 -8.93
N LEU A 34 6.00 -4.22 -9.69
CA LEU A 34 4.81 -3.39 -9.72
C LEU A 34 3.77 -4.01 -10.65
N ILE A 35 2.71 -4.59 -10.07
CA ILE A 35 1.66 -5.25 -10.85
C ILE A 35 0.47 -4.34 -11.16
N SER A 36 0.33 -3.23 -10.42
CA SER A 36 -0.63 -2.17 -10.76
C SER A 36 -0.16 -0.82 -10.22
N VAL A 37 -0.39 0.23 -11.01
CA VAL A 37 -0.30 1.63 -10.61
C VAL A 37 -1.71 2.18 -10.54
N ASN A 38 -2.10 2.72 -9.37
CA ASN A 38 -3.48 3.15 -9.13
C ASN A 38 -3.50 4.61 -8.71
N VAL A 39 -4.39 5.39 -9.33
CA VAL A 39 -4.56 6.82 -9.05
C VAL A 39 -6.04 7.15 -8.86
N GLY A 40 -6.33 8.24 -8.17
CA GLY A 40 -7.70 8.71 -7.99
C GLY A 40 -7.73 10.10 -7.37
N LEU A 41 -8.46 11.01 -8.01
CA LEU A 41 -8.71 12.32 -7.47
C LEU A 41 -9.74 12.27 -6.33
N PRO A 42 -9.65 13.16 -5.33
CA PRO A 42 -10.63 13.25 -4.27
C PRO A 42 -12.04 13.52 -4.81
N ARG A 43 -13.00 12.70 -4.40
CA ARG A 43 -14.41 12.86 -4.71
C ARG A 43 -15.26 12.92 -3.44
N GLU A 44 -16.46 13.48 -3.55
CA GLU A 44 -17.43 13.52 -2.47
C GLU A 44 -18.28 12.24 -2.49
N VAL A 45 -18.51 11.71 -1.31
CA VAL A 45 -19.37 10.54 -1.08
C VAL A 45 -20.22 10.76 0.17
N THR A 46 -21.42 10.19 0.22
CA THR A 46 -22.24 10.22 1.42
C THR A 46 -21.93 9.02 2.31
N TRP A 47 -21.59 9.28 3.58
CA TRP A 47 -21.36 8.24 4.59
C TRP A 47 -22.05 8.60 5.89
N LYS A 48 -22.94 7.73 6.39
CA LYS A 48 -23.72 7.94 7.62
C LYS A 48 -24.42 9.32 7.65
N GLY A 49 -25.00 9.71 6.50
CA GLY A 49 -25.73 10.99 6.34
C GLY A 49 -24.85 12.24 6.23
N LYS A 50 -23.53 12.11 6.13
CA LYS A 50 -22.61 13.24 5.96
C LYS A 50 -21.87 13.15 4.63
N THR A 51 -21.61 14.29 4.00
CA THR A 51 -20.72 14.39 2.84
C THR A 51 -19.28 14.30 3.29
N VAL A 52 -18.53 13.38 2.70
CA VAL A 52 -17.09 13.15 2.99
C VAL A 52 -16.32 13.24 1.69
N LYS A 53 -15.28 14.10 1.66
CA LYS A 53 -14.33 14.16 0.55
C LYS A 53 -13.20 13.15 0.79
N THR A 54 -12.93 12.28 -0.20
CA THR A 54 -11.95 11.22 -0.06
C THR A 54 -11.30 10.85 -1.38
N GLY A 55 -9.97 10.59 -1.37
CA GLY A 55 -9.18 10.05 -2.47
C GLY A 55 -8.92 8.54 -2.37
N ILE A 56 -9.70 7.81 -1.54
CA ILE A 56 -9.48 6.36 -1.33
C ILE A 56 -9.88 5.50 -2.53
N PHE A 57 -10.70 6.04 -3.43
CA PHE A 57 -11.17 5.33 -4.61
C PHE A 57 -10.12 5.47 -5.72
N LYS A 58 -9.19 4.55 -5.74
CA LYS A 58 -8.14 4.49 -6.74
C LYS A 58 -8.46 3.44 -7.79
N GLU A 59 -8.04 3.72 -9.02
CA GLU A 59 -8.30 2.89 -10.20
C GLU A 59 -6.98 2.64 -10.92
N PRO A 60 -6.76 1.42 -11.47
CA PRO A 60 -5.58 1.10 -12.24
C PRO A 60 -5.43 1.99 -13.46
N VAL A 61 -4.20 2.36 -13.79
CA VAL A 61 -3.83 3.07 -15.02
C VAL A 61 -2.90 2.21 -15.87
N SER A 62 -3.15 2.18 -17.18
CA SER A 62 -2.39 1.36 -18.13
C SER A 62 -1.20 2.07 -18.76
N LYS A 63 -1.06 3.38 -18.53
CA LYS A 63 0.01 4.19 -19.08
C LYS A 63 1.04 4.54 -18.01
N ARG A 64 2.23 4.92 -18.46
CA ARG A 64 3.29 5.47 -17.63
C ARG A 64 2.81 6.72 -16.88
N VAL A 65 3.15 6.83 -15.60
CA VAL A 65 2.73 7.92 -14.72
C VAL A 65 3.94 8.54 -14.05
N MET A 66 4.00 9.87 -14.03
CA MET A 66 5.03 10.60 -13.30
C MET A 66 4.79 10.49 -11.80
N LEU A 67 5.79 9.99 -11.09
CA LEU A 67 5.83 9.97 -9.64
C LEU A 67 6.62 11.17 -9.14
N ARG A 68 5.95 12.01 -8.38
CA ARG A 68 6.50 13.23 -7.79
C ARG A 68 6.76 13.08 -6.30
N SER A 69 7.40 14.06 -5.70
CA SER A 69 7.77 14.04 -4.28
C SER A 69 6.60 13.86 -3.32
N LEU A 70 5.37 14.20 -3.72
CA LEU A 70 4.20 14.15 -2.85
C LEU A 70 3.14 13.12 -3.27
N ASN A 71 3.07 12.75 -4.55
CA ASN A 71 2.09 11.81 -5.11
C ASN A 71 2.41 11.44 -6.57
N LEU A 72 1.54 10.64 -7.19
CA LEU A 72 1.54 10.39 -8.64
C LEU A 72 0.70 11.46 -9.37
N ASP A 73 1.07 11.76 -10.62
CA ASP A 73 0.21 12.57 -11.48
C ASP A 73 -1.15 11.86 -11.69
N GLY A 74 -2.24 12.60 -11.54
CA GLY A 74 -3.60 12.06 -11.59
C GLY A 74 -4.11 11.53 -10.25
N ASP A 75 -3.28 11.52 -9.21
CA ASP A 75 -3.66 11.17 -7.85
C ASP A 75 -3.88 12.39 -6.97
N GLY A 76 -4.58 12.21 -5.84
CA GLY A 76 -4.76 13.27 -4.85
C GLY A 76 -5.21 12.77 -3.49
N GLN A 77 -4.76 13.49 -2.45
CA GLN A 77 -5.23 13.29 -1.08
C GLN A 77 -6.24 14.38 -0.72
N ALA A 78 -7.38 13.97 -0.10
CA ALA A 78 -8.43 14.91 0.28
C ALA A 78 -8.08 15.77 1.52
N ASP A 79 -7.13 15.31 2.34
CA ASP A 79 -6.71 15.95 3.58
C ASP A 79 -5.20 15.77 3.74
N LEU A 80 -4.46 16.79 3.40
CA LEU A 80 -2.99 16.80 3.44
C LEU A 80 -2.44 16.86 4.86
N THR A 81 -3.25 17.24 5.85
CA THR A 81 -2.79 17.29 7.25
C THR A 81 -2.61 15.91 7.87
N VAL A 82 -3.35 14.91 7.36
CA VAL A 82 -3.37 13.53 7.89
C VAL A 82 -2.87 12.52 6.87
N HIS A 83 -3.23 12.69 5.59
CA HIS A 83 -3.06 11.64 4.56
C HIS A 83 -2.04 12.00 3.48
N GLY A 84 -1.31 13.08 3.63
CA GLY A 84 -0.30 13.55 2.67
C GLY A 84 1.06 13.76 3.29
N GLY A 85 1.92 14.44 2.52
CA GLY A 85 3.29 14.80 2.88
C GLY A 85 4.32 13.81 2.34
N LEU A 86 5.60 14.21 2.46
CA LEU A 86 6.73 13.49 1.88
C LEU A 86 6.79 12.01 2.32
N ASP A 87 6.43 11.72 3.57
CA ASP A 87 6.49 10.36 4.14
C ASP A 87 5.33 9.46 3.74
N LYS A 88 4.35 9.99 3.02
CA LYS A 88 3.15 9.28 2.55
C LYS A 88 2.90 9.54 1.06
N ALA A 89 3.97 9.74 0.29
CA ALA A 89 3.87 10.04 -1.14
C ALA A 89 3.24 8.89 -1.93
N VAL A 90 3.58 7.65 -1.60
CA VAL A 90 3.09 6.44 -2.28
C VAL A 90 2.66 5.41 -1.25
N TYR A 91 1.40 5.00 -1.30
CA TYR A 91 0.92 3.86 -0.52
C TYR A 91 1.09 2.58 -1.33
N VAL A 92 1.79 1.60 -0.74
CA VAL A 92 2.09 0.28 -1.31
C VAL A 92 1.27 -0.78 -0.60
N TYR A 93 0.71 -1.71 -1.37
CA TYR A 93 -0.02 -2.86 -0.82
C TYR A 93 0.39 -4.15 -1.55
N PRO A 94 0.92 -5.16 -0.82
CA PRO A 94 1.29 -6.45 -1.38
C PRO A 94 0.08 -7.21 -1.93
N PHE A 95 0.17 -7.69 -3.17
CA PHE A 95 -0.90 -8.46 -3.80
C PHE A 95 -1.14 -9.80 -3.10
N GLU A 96 -0.13 -10.33 -2.43
CA GLU A 96 -0.19 -11.54 -1.61
C GLU A 96 -1.28 -11.47 -0.52
N HIS A 97 -1.64 -10.26 -0.10
CA HIS A 97 -2.70 -10.05 0.89
C HIS A 97 -4.11 -10.15 0.31
N TYR A 98 -4.25 -10.04 -1.01
CA TYR A 98 -5.56 -10.10 -1.66
C TYR A 98 -6.24 -11.46 -1.48
N ASP A 99 -5.48 -12.57 -1.48
CA ASP A 99 -6.04 -13.91 -1.26
C ASP A 99 -6.65 -14.05 0.14
N TYR A 100 -5.97 -13.52 1.17
CA TYR A 100 -6.53 -13.45 2.51
C TYR A 100 -7.87 -12.68 2.51
N TRP A 101 -7.91 -11.52 1.86
CA TRP A 101 -9.11 -10.70 1.84
C TRP A 101 -10.24 -11.29 0.98
N ARG A 102 -9.94 -12.04 -0.06
CA ARG A 102 -10.96 -12.80 -0.81
C ARG A 102 -11.64 -13.82 0.07
N GLY A 103 -10.91 -14.47 0.98
CA GLY A 103 -11.49 -15.35 1.99
C GLY A 103 -12.34 -14.63 3.03
N GLU A 104 -11.90 -13.44 3.48
CA GLU A 104 -12.58 -12.65 4.50
C GLU A 104 -13.79 -11.86 3.98
N LEU A 105 -13.83 -11.57 2.68
CA LEU A 105 -14.81 -10.73 2.00
C LEU A 105 -15.31 -11.38 0.70
N PRO A 106 -15.91 -12.59 0.77
CA PRO A 106 -16.24 -13.37 -0.44
C PRO A 106 -17.20 -12.66 -1.40
N ASP A 107 -18.04 -11.76 -0.88
CA ASP A 107 -19.03 -11.01 -1.67
C ASP A 107 -18.49 -9.67 -2.20
N THR A 108 -17.18 -9.42 -2.06
CA THR A 108 -16.55 -8.15 -2.46
C THR A 108 -15.57 -8.38 -3.60
N GLU A 109 -15.77 -7.69 -4.71
CA GLU A 109 -14.78 -7.65 -5.78
C GLU A 109 -13.54 -6.87 -5.33
N LEU A 110 -12.38 -7.53 -5.38
CA LEU A 110 -11.10 -6.98 -4.94
C LEU A 110 -10.15 -6.82 -6.13
N ALA A 111 -10.25 -5.69 -6.81
CA ALA A 111 -9.30 -5.26 -7.85
C ALA A 111 -8.13 -4.47 -7.23
N PRO A 112 -6.96 -4.37 -7.90
CA PRO A 112 -5.89 -3.46 -7.50
C PRO A 112 -6.42 -2.04 -7.25
N GLY A 113 -5.91 -1.35 -6.21
CA GLY A 113 -6.41 -0.05 -5.76
C GLY A 113 -7.58 -0.11 -4.76
N THR A 114 -8.13 -1.30 -4.49
CA THR A 114 -9.29 -1.45 -3.59
C THR A 114 -9.00 -1.00 -2.15
N PHE A 115 -7.80 -1.19 -1.64
CA PHE A 115 -7.41 -0.73 -0.31
C PHE A 115 -6.96 0.74 -0.28
N GLY A 116 -7.05 1.44 -1.42
CA GLY A 116 -6.64 2.82 -1.59
C GLY A 116 -5.13 2.97 -1.86
N GLU A 117 -4.46 1.90 -2.22
CA GLU A 117 -3.05 1.89 -2.56
C GLU A 117 -2.77 2.47 -3.94
N ASN A 118 -1.60 3.12 -4.05
CA ASN A 118 -1.06 3.62 -5.31
C ASN A 118 -0.33 2.51 -6.07
N PHE A 119 0.45 1.70 -5.35
CA PHE A 119 1.19 0.58 -5.91
C PHE A 119 0.65 -0.73 -5.36
N THR A 120 0.18 -1.60 -6.24
CA THR A 120 -0.02 -3.01 -5.91
C THR A 120 1.22 -3.76 -6.37
N THR A 121 1.90 -4.43 -5.44
CA THR A 121 3.21 -5.06 -5.69
C THR A 121 3.18 -6.55 -5.42
N ILE A 122 4.16 -7.28 -5.95
CA ILE A 122 4.47 -8.67 -5.58
C ILE A 122 5.91 -8.76 -5.07
N GLY A 123 6.16 -9.65 -4.11
CA GLY A 123 7.48 -9.86 -3.53
C GLY A 123 7.95 -8.76 -2.58
N LEU A 124 7.03 -7.96 -2.01
CA LEU A 124 7.38 -6.81 -1.18
C LEU A 124 6.49 -6.74 0.09
N ARG A 125 6.70 -7.70 0.99
CA ARG A 125 5.88 -7.86 2.19
C ARG A 125 6.43 -7.07 3.39
N GLU A 126 5.55 -6.74 4.33
CA GLU A 126 5.87 -5.94 5.51
C GLU A 126 6.91 -6.56 6.44
N ASP A 127 7.00 -7.90 6.46
CA ASP A 127 7.96 -8.66 7.26
C ASP A 127 9.35 -8.82 6.59
N GLU A 128 9.47 -8.42 5.33
CA GLU A 128 10.68 -8.51 4.51
C GLU A 128 11.34 -7.15 4.25
N VAL A 129 10.64 -6.06 4.58
CA VAL A 129 11.04 -4.68 4.26
C VAL A 129 11.31 -3.91 5.54
N ASN A 130 12.53 -3.35 5.69
CA ASN A 130 12.89 -2.52 6.83
C ASN A 130 12.50 -1.05 6.61
N ILE A 131 12.15 -0.36 7.68
CA ILE A 131 12.02 1.09 7.68
C ILE A 131 13.36 1.72 7.29
N GLY A 132 13.36 2.57 6.27
CA GLY A 132 14.57 3.18 5.71
C GLY A 132 15.22 2.42 4.56
N ASP A 133 14.73 1.22 4.21
CA ASP A 133 15.15 0.53 2.98
C ASP A 133 14.91 1.41 1.76
N ARG A 134 15.85 1.38 0.82
CA ARG A 134 15.75 2.14 -0.43
C ARG A 134 15.59 1.22 -1.61
N PHE A 135 14.63 1.57 -2.45
CA PHE A 135 14.31 0.85 -3.68
C PHE A 135 14.47 1.75 -4.89
N ARG A 136 14.78 1.15 -6.04
CA ARG A 136 14.82 1.82 -7.33
C ARG A 136 13.80 1.19 -8.28
N ILE A 137 13.09 2.05 -9.01
CA ILE A 137 12.23 1.67 -10.14
C ILE A 137 12.65 2.54 -11.32
N GLY A 138 13.39 2.01 -12.28
CA GLY A 138 13.95 2.82 -13.36
C GLY A 138 14.79 3.98 -12.83
N ALA A 139 14.37 5.23 -13.09
CA ALA A 139 15.00 6.45 -12.59
C ALA A 139 14.52 6.86 -11.19
N VAL A 140 13.40 6.31 -10.71
CA VAL A 140 12.80 6.65 -9.40
C VAL A 140 13.59 6.02 -8.27
N THR A 141 13.81 6.78 -7.19
CA THR A 141 14.36 6.26 -5.93
C THR A 141 13.37 6.51 -4.81
N LEU A 142 13.08 5.45 -4.05
CA LEU A 142 12.07 5.41 -2.99
C LEU A 142 12.71 4.99 -1.66
N MET A 143 12.15 5.46 -0.55
CA MET A 143 12.54 5.02 0.79
C MET A 143 11.32 4.62 1.61
N VAL A 144 11.36 3.46 2.25
CA VAL A 144 10.32 2.97 3.17
C VAL A 144 10.27 3.84 4.41
N THR A 145 9.08 4.32 4.78
CA THR A 145 8.93 5.26 5.89
C THR A 145 8.12 4.73 7.07
N GLN A 146 6.95 4.15 6.82
CA GLN A 146 6.01 3.78 7.89
C GLN A 146 4.94 2.80 7.40
N PRO A 147 4.34 1.96 8.29
CA PRO A 147 3.14 1.21 7.95
C PRO A 147 1.95 2.16 7.70
N ARG A 148 0.99 1.70 6.92
CA ARG A 148 -0.26 2.43 6.73
C ARG A 148 -1.22 2.13 7.88
N LEU A 149 -1.64 3.17 8.62
CA LEU A 149 -2.74 3.05 9.57
C LEU A 149 -4.08 3.27 8.85
N PRO A 150 -5.04 2.34 8.99
CA PRO A 150 -6.36 2.52 8.38
C PRO A 150 -7.14 3.64 9.08
N CYS A 151 -7.99 4.32 8.33
CA CYS A 151 -8.94 5.27 8.86
C CYS A 151 -10.37 4.93 8.37
N TYR A 152 -11.37 5.63 8.89
CA TYR A 152 -12.78 5.40 8.53
C TYR A 152 -13.08 5.51 7.03
N LYS A 153 -12.20 6.11 6.22
CA LYS A 153 -12.35 6.14 4.76
C LYS A 153 -12.24 4.74 4.15
N LEU A 154 -11.54 3.81 4.82
CA LEU A 154 -11.53 2.40 4.44
C LEU A 154 -12.92 1.76 4.64
N GLU A 155 -13.64 2.13 5.71
CA GLU A 155 -15.03 1.71 5.93
C GLU A 155 -15.95 2.21 4.81
N ILE A 156 -15.73 3.45 4.35
CA ILE A 156 -16.47 4.02 3.22
C ILE A 156 -16.22 3.22 1.94
N ARG A 157 -14.96 2.89 1.66
CA ARG A 157 -14.57 2.15 0.45
C ARG A 157 -15.24 0.77 0.37
N PHE A 158 -15.33 0.08 1.52
CA PHE A 158 -15.92 -1.26 1.62
C PHE A 158 -17.41 -1.26 1.99
N GLY A 159 -18.01 -0.11 2.32
CA GLY A 159 -19.37 -0.04 2.84
C GLY A 159 -19.56 -0.72 4.20
N ARG A 160 -18.47 -0.95 4.95
CA ARG A 160 -18.44 -1.77 6.17
C ARG A 160 -17.84 -1.02 7.36
N PRO A 161 -18.58 -0.84 8.45
CA PRO A 161 -18.11 -0.10 9.63
C PRO A 161 -17.06 -0.85 10.48
N ASP A 162 -16.87 -2.16 10.25
CA ASP A 162 -15.90 -3.00 10.95
C ASP A 162 -14.54 -3.08 10.25
N MET A 163 -14.40 -2.45 9.07
CA MET A 163 -13.25 -2.65 8.19
C MET A 163 -11.94 -2.14 8.78
N VAL A 164 -11.96 -1.02 9.52
CA VAL A 164 -10.76 -0.51 10.21
C VAL A 164 -10.25 -1.53 11.23
N LYS A 165 -11.16 -2.10 12.04
CA LYS A 165 -10.81 -3.11 13.06
C LYS A 165 -10.26 -4.37 12.41
N ARG A 166 -10.91 -4.90 11.38
CA ARG A 166 -10.48 -6.10 10.65
C ARG A 166 -9.10 -5.89 10.01
N PHE A 167 -8.89 -4.72 9.41
CA PHE A 167 -7.64 -4.39 8.74
C PHE A 167 -6.46 -4.33 9.71
N LEU A 168 -6.62 -3.69 10.87
CA LEU A 168 -5.60 -3.69 11.92
C LEU A 168 -5.35 -5.08 12.48
N ALA A 169 -6.40 -5.85 12.75
CA ALA A 169 -6.29 -7.20 13.26
C ALA A 169 -5.57 -8.16 12.28
N SER A 170 -5.71 -7.95 10.97
CA SER A 170 -5.02 -8.74 9.96
C SER A 170 -3.51 -8.47 9.88
N ARG A 171 -3.04 -7.29 10.36
CA ARG A 171 -1.67 -6.76 10.23
C ARG A 171 -1.16 -6.63 8.80
N ARG A 172 -2.01 -6.85 7.82
CA ARG A 172 -1.75 -6.68 6.39
C ARG A 172 -2.04 -5.25 6.01
N THR A 173 -1.18 -4.34 6.48
CA THR A 173 -1.47 -2.90 6.40
C THR A 173 -0.91 -2.25 5.15
N GLY A 174 0.07 -2.88 4.50
CA GLY A 174 0.92 -2.19 3.55
C GLY A 174 1.73 -1.07 4.21
N PHE A 175 2.41 -0.30 3.43
CA PHE A 175 3.31 0.74 3.93
C PHE A 175 3.44 1.90 2.95
N TYR A 176 4.14 2.95 3.37
CA TYR A 176 4.40 4.12 2.55
C TYR A 176 5.85 4.22 2.11
N PHE A 177 6.03 4.76 0.90
CA PHE A 177 7.29 5.28 0.42
C PHE A 177 7.32 6.81 0.46
N ARG A 178 8.51 7.35 0.78
CA ARG A 178 8.95 8.68 0.40
C ARG A 178 9.66 8.60 -0.94
N VAL A 179 9.41 9.57 -1.82
CA VAL A 179 10.12 9.72 -3.09
C VAL A 179 11.39 10.52 -2.83
N LEU A 180 12.54 9.92 -3.10
CA LEU A 180 13.85 10.58 -3.00
C LEU A 180 14.28 11.14 -4.36
N GLN A 181 13.90 10.47 -5.45
CA GLN A 181 14.11 10.94 -6.82
C GLN A 181 12.84 10.66 -7.62
N GLU A 182 12.34 11.69 -8.27
CA GLU A 182 11.16 11.66 -9.13
C GLU A 182 11.45 10.97 -10.47
N GLY A 183 10.42 10.45 -11.11
CA GLY A 183 10.50 9.84 -12.43
C GLY A 183 9.20 9.12 -12.79
N GLU A 184 9.19 8.51 -13.94
CA GLU A 184 8.03 7.77 -14.44
C GLU A 184 8.06 6.31 -13.99
N VAL A 185 6.86 5.77 -13.73
CA VAL A 185 6.62 4.37 -13.36
C VAL A 185 5.47 3.80 -14.19
N GLU A 186 5.51 2.48 -14.43
CA GLU A 186 4.45 1.75 -15.11
C GLU A 186 4.28 0.32 -14.57
N VAL A 187 3.19 -0.28 -14.91
CA VAL A 187 2.93 -1.70 -14.62
C VAL A 187 4.01 -2.56 -15.27
N GLY A 188 4.53 -3.52 -14.50
CA GLY A 188 5.61 -4.41 -14.95
C GLY A 188 7.01 -3.97 -14.50
N ASP A 189 7.17 -2.74 -14.03
CA ASP A 189 8.45 -2.25 -13.51
C ASP A 189 8.94 -3.10 -12.33
N ILE A 190 10.25 -3.32 -12.30
CA ILE A 190 10.93 -4.06 -11.23
C ILE A 190 11.36 -3.09 -10.13
N LEU A 191 11.11 -3.48 -8.88
CA LEU A 191 11.65 -2.80 -7.71
C LEU A 191 12.96 -3.46 -7.32
N GLU A 192 14.05 -2.73 -7.38
CA GLU A 192 15.37 -3.20 -6.97
C GLU A 192 15.71 -2.65 -5.57
N LEU A 193 16.03 -3.52 -4.62
CA LEU A 193 16.57 -3.09 -3.33
C LEU A 193 18.00 -2.56 -3.55
N VAL A 194 18.17 -1.24 -3.44
CA VAL A 194 19.49 -0.59 -3.66
C VAL A 194 20.24 -0.32 -2.36
N SER A 195 19.52 -0.28 -1.23
CA SER A 195 20.13 -0.12 0.09
C SER A 195 19.25 -0.70 1.18
N ARG A 196 19.76 -1.71 1.89
CA ARG A 196 19.15 -2.25 3.11
C ARG A 196 19.51 -1.35 4.28
N ASN A 197 18.53 -0.95 5.08
CA ASN A 197 18.81 -0.23 6.32
C ASN A 197 19.22 -1.19 7.43
N ASN A 198 20.38 -0.92 8.07
CA ASN A 198 20.97 -1.79 9.09
C ASN A 198 20.24 -1.73 10.46
N ASN A 199 19.17 -0.97 10.58
CA ASN A 199 18.39 -0.92 11.82
C ASN A 199 17.68 -2.25 12.12
N ASN A 200 17.43 -3.09 11.10
CA ASN A 200 16.71 -4.36 11.19
C ASN A 200 15.35 -4.23 11.91
N ILE A 201 14.62 -3.15 11.62
CA ILE A 201 13.25 -2.92 12.09
C ILE A 201 12.34 -2.93 10.87
N THR A 202 11.52 -3.96 10.77
CA THR A 202 10.61 -4.14 9.63
C THR A 202 9.35 -3.26 9.77
N VAL A 203 8.61 -3.12 8.67
CA VAL A 203 7.28 -2.51 8.69
C VAL A 203 6.34 -3.29 9.61
N ALA A 204 6.45 -4.63 9.61
CA ALA A 204 5.66 -5.50 10.49
C ALA A 204 5.97 -5.24 11.97
N ASP A 205 7.24 -5.06 12.35
CA ASP A 205 7.64 -4.73 13.72
C ASP A 205 6.99 -3.44 14.21
N ILE A 206 7.00 -2.39 13.38
CA ILE A 206 6.33 -1.11 13.70
C ILE A 206 4.82 -1.29 13.87
N THR A 207 4.20 -2.10 13.02
CA THR A 207 2.76 -2.41 13.13
C THR A 207 2.46 -3.14 14.44
N GLN A 208 3.27 -4.14 14.81
CA GLN A 208 3.11 -4.92 16.04
C GLN A 208 3.27 -4.03 17.29
N LEU A 209 4.29 -3.18 17.32
CA LEU A 209 4.47 -2.21 18.41
C LEU A 209 3.26 -1.26 18.55
N TYR A 210 2.69 -0.83 17.43
CA TYR A 210 1.54 0.06 17.44
C TYR A 210 0.28 -0.60 18.02
N VAL A 211 0.00 -1.85 17.61
CA VAL A 211 -1.17 -2.61 18.12
C VAL A 211 -0.92 -3.22 19.51
N ARG A 212 0.27 -3.03 20.08
CA ARG A 212 0.67 -3.51 21.41
C ARG A 212 0.56 -5.01 21.63
N GLU A 213 0.90 -5.78 20.61
CA GLU A 213 0.86 -7.25 20.74
C GLU A 213 2.09 -7.83 21.41
N GLN A 214 3.18 -7.09 21.42
CA GLN A 214 4.40 -7.48 22.09
C GLN A 214 4.86 -6.34 23.01
N ASP A 215 5.08 -6.66 24.27
CA ASP A 215 5.81 -5.79 25.19
C ASP A 215 7.32 -6.01 24.92
N ASN A 216 7.87 -5.16 24.05
CA ASN A 216 9.29 -5.19 23.67
C ASN A 216 9.91 -3.81 23.88
N PRO A 217 10.38 -3.52 25.10
CA PRO A 217 10.94 -2.22 25.45
C PRO A 217 12.17 -1.85 24.62
N GLU A 218 13.01 -2.82 24.26
CA GLU A 218 14.18 -2.60 23.41
C GLU A 218 13.80 -2.14 22.01
N LEU A 219 12.87 -2.86 21.36
CA LEU A 219 12.40 -2.50 20.04
C LEU A 219 11.67 -1.15 20.05
N LEU A 220 10.89 -0.88 21.11
CA LEU A 220 10.21 0.40 21.30
C LEU A 220 11.20 1.55 21.38
N HIS A 221 12.30 1.38 22.17
CA HIS A 221 13.36 2.38 22.29
C HIS A 221 14.07 2.61 20.95
N ARG A 222 14.41 1.56 20.23
CA ARG A 222 15.04 1.64 18.90
C ARG A 222 14.14 2.32 17.88
N ALA A 223 12.85 1.99 17.85
CA ALA A 223 11.86 2.61 16.98
C ALA A 223 11.70 4.13 17.26
N ALA A 224 11.76 4.53 18.53
CA ALA A 224 11.70 5.95 18.93
C ALA A 224 12.91 6.77 18.45
N GLN A 225 14.03 6.14 18.12
CA GLN A 225 15.25 6.78 17.65
C GLN A 225 15.47 6.64 16.12
N LEU A 226 14.59 5.91 15.44
CA LEU A 226 14.76 5.58 14.03
C LEU A 226 14.47 6.78 13.12
N GLU A 227 15.51 7.44 12.61
CA GLU A 227 15.38 8.67 11.82
C GLU A 227 14.54 8.51 10.52
N ALA A 228 14.59 7.32 9.91
CA ALA A 228 13.80 7.03 8.72
C ALA A 228 12.28 6.94 9.02
N LEU A 229 11.91 6.73 10.27
CA LEU A 229 10.52 6.75 10.73
C LEU A 229 10.08 8.22 10.95
N PRO A 230 8.90 8.64 10.50
CA PRO A 230 8.41 10.00 10.68
C PRO A 230 8.38 10.44 12.15
N LYS A 231 8.61 11.73 12.39
CA LYS A 231 8.69 12.29 13.75
C LYS A 231 7.47 11.94 14.61
N SER A 232 6.27 11.97 14.05
CA SER A 232 5.03 11.63 14.76
C SER A 232 5.02 10.22 15.34
N TRP A 233 5.60 9.24 14.61
CA TRP A 233 5.77 7.88 15.09
C TRP A 233 6.83 7.78 16.18
N ARG A 234 7.96 8.46 16.00
CA ARG A 234 9.05 8.48 17.01
C ARG A 234 8.58 9.10 18.33
N ASP A 235 7.86 10.23 18.26
CA ASP A 235 7.26 10.88 19.45
C ASP A 235 6.25 9.95 20.14
N TYR A 236 5.41 9.26 19.35
CA TYR A 236 4.47 8.27 19.90
C TYR A 236 5.21 7.16 20.65
N PHE A 237 6.22 6.53 20.06
CA PHE A 237 6.98 5.45 20.72
C PHE A 237 7.79 5.95 21.93
N GLN A 238 8.33 7.16 21.86
CA GLN A 238 9.00 7.77 22.99
C GLN A 238 8.04 7.99 24.19
N GLN A 239 6.79 8.34 23.94
CA GLN A 239 5.79 8.45 24.99
C GLN A 239 5.40 7.09 25.57
N GLN A 240 5.36 6.04 24.75
CA GLN A 240 5.05 4.69 25.21
C GLN A 240 6.20 4.11 26.06
N SER A 241 7.46 4.38 25.72
CA SER A 241 8.63 3.88 26.46
C SER A 241 8.81 4.48 27.87
N ARG A 242 8.06 5.56 28.17
CA ARG A 242 8.07 6.21 29.49
C ARG A 242 6.97 5.69 30.43
N ARG A 243 6.12 4.80 29.98
CA ARG A 243 5.00 4.21 30.73
C ARG A 243 5.37 2.85 31.29
#